data_e234e468db7a235d94fc5428e69b213b
#
_entry.id   e234e468db7a235d94fc5428e69b213b
#
_cell.length_a   1.000
_cell.length_b   1.000
_cell.length_c   1.000
_cell.angle_alpha   90.00
_cell.angle_beta   90.00
_cell.angle_gamma   90.00
#
_symmetry.space_group_name_H-M   'P 1'
#
loop_
_entity.id
_entity.type
_entity.pdbx_description
1 polymer ?
#
loop_
_entity_poly.entity_id
_entity_poly.type
_entity_poly.pdbx_seq_one_letter_code
_entity_poly.pdbx_strand_id
1 'polypeptide(L)'
;ALKMLVNDFQAVLSSDVCIGKEGNIIINKDTTLLDKRKEAFQLKVSDDQLYVTGSDAHGVAYGILEISRLIGVSPWEWWADVMPLKRSSFSLANGYVNLQAPSVEFRGIFINDEDWGLMPWSSLHYEPWHKPGRIGPKTNARIFELMLRLRANTYWPAMHECTQPFFLTQGNREVAEQYGIYIGGSHCEPMA
;
A
#
# COMPACT_ATOMS: atom_id res chain seq x y z
N ALA A 1 3.87 3.30 -3.97
CA ALA A 1 3.63 4.42 -3.04
C ALA A 1 3.65 5.78 -3.75
N LEU A 2 4.69 6.12 -4.54
CA LEU A 2 4.78 7.46 -5.20
C LEU A 2 3.58 7.78 -6.09
N LYS A 3 3.18 6.87 -6.96
CA LYS A 3 2.00 7.06 -7.82
C LYS A 3 0.72 7.27 -7.00
N MET A 4 0.59 6.55 -5.89
CA MET A 4 -0.55 6.73 -4.98
C MET A 4 -0.55 8.13 -4.39
N LEU A 5 0.59 8.62 -3.89
CA LEU A 5 0.71 9.97 -3.34
C LEU A 5 0.37 11.05 -4.37
N VAL A 6 0.84 10.92 -5.62
CA VAL A 6 0.51 11.84 -6.71
C VAL A 6 -1.01 11.90 -6.94
N ASN A 7 -1.66 10.75 -7.03
CA ASN A 7 -3.12 10.67 -7.17
C ASN A 7 -3.85 11.28 -5.96
N ASP A 8 -3.33 11.04 -4.76
CA ASP A 8 -3.90 11.57 -3.52
C ASP A 8 -3.80 13.11 -3.44
N PHE A 9 -2.68 13.67 -3.84
CA PHE A 9 -2.54 15.13 -3.95
C PHE A 9 -3.51 15.72 -4.97
N GLN A 10 -3.66 15.10 -6.12
CA GLN A 10 -4.63 15.53 -7.13
C GLN A 10 -6.06 15.42 -6.60
N ALA A 11 -6.38 14.34 -5.89
CA ALA A 11 -7.69 14.13 -5.30
C ALA A 11 -8.04 15.17 -4.23
N VAL A 12 -7.08 15.55 -3.37
CA VAL A 12 -7.32 16.44 -2.22
C VAL A 12 -7.09 17.91 -2.57
N LEU A 13 -5.96 18.23 -3.21
CA LEU A 13 -5.52 19.63 -3.41
C LEU A 13 -5.72 20.12 -4.84
N SER A 14 -6.14 19.25 -5.78
CA SER A 14 -6.22 19.56 -7.21
C SER A 14 -4.88 20.08 -7.78
N SER A 15 -3.78 19.62 -7.19
CA SER A 15 -2.42 20.06 -7.55
C SER A 15 -1.71 18.99 -8.34
N ASP A 16 -1.06 19.39 -9.42
CA ASP A 16 -0.17 18.53 -10.17
C ASP A 16 1.16 18.42 -9.42
N VAL A 17 1.56 17.19 -9.11
CA VAL A 17 2.82 16.87 -8.46
C VAL A 17 3.76 16.23 -9.45
N CYS A 18 4.94 16.81 -9.60
CA CYS A 18 6.00 16.29 -10.47
C CYS A 18 7.00 15.48 -9.65
N ILE A 19 7.37 14.31 -10.15
CA ILE A 19 8.47 13.50 -9.62
C ILE A 19 9.75 13.95 -10.34
N GLY A 20 10.73 14.46 -9.60
CA GLY A 20 11.99 14.98 -10.12
C GLY A 20 13.16 14.76 -9.17
N LYS A 21 14.30 15.37 -9.51
CA LYS A 21 15.51 15.31 -8.67
C LYS A 21 15.50 16.35 -7.55
N GLU A 22 14.70 17.40 -7.70
CA GLU A 22 14.57 18.51 -6.75
C GLU A 22 13.08 18.72 -6.45
N GLY A 23 12.76 19.14 -5.22
CA GLY A 23 11.38 19.37 -4.82
C GLY A 23 11.23 19.73 -3.35
N ASN A 24 10.00 20.00 -2.94
CA ASN A 24 9.66 20.32 -1.56
C ASN A 24 9.55 19.07 -0.68
N ILE A 25 9.41 17.88 -1.29
CA ILE A 25 9.38 16.59 -0.60
C ILE A 25 10.58 15.78 -1.06
N ILE A 26 11.48 15.51 -0.14
CA ILE A 26 12.73 14.78 -0.38
C ILE A 26 12.59 13.38 0.20
N ILE A 27 12.81 12.36 -0.64
CA ILE A 27 12.64 10.96 -0.23
C ILE A 27 14.01 10.29 -0.16
N ASN A 28 14.33 9.74 1.01
CA ASN A 28 15.60 9.12 1.32
C ASN A 28 15.40 7.71 1.89
N LYS A 29 16.46 6.91 1.77
CA LYS A 29 16.59 5.64 2.49
C LYS A 29 17.82 5.70 3.38
N ASP A 30 17.63 5.44 4.68
CA ASP A 30 18.70 5.36 5.68
C ASP A 30 18.55 4.07 6.48
N THR A 31 19.41 3.10 6.19
CA THR A 31 19.39 1.78 6.83
C THR A 31 19.80 1.80 8.31
N THR A 32 20.25 2.95 8.81
CA THR A 32 20.62 3.12 10.23
C THR A 32 19.49 3.73 11.07
N LEU A 33 18.41 4.15 10.43
CA LEU A 33 17.26 4.76 11.08
C LEU A 33 16.73 3.88 12.22
N LEU A 34 16.52 4.48 13.41
CA LEU A 34 16.03 3.80 14.61
C LEU A 34 16.80 2.50 14.92
N ASP A 35 18.11 2.57 14.97
CA ASP A 35 18.98 1.42 15.25
C ASP A 35 18.74 0.23 14.32
N LYS A 36 18.52 0.53 13.03
CA LYS A 36 18.28 -0.44 11.95
C LYS A 36 16.93 -1.19 12.08
N ARG A 37 15.94 -0.61 12.75
CA ARG A 37 14.61 -1.21 12.80
C ARG A 37 14.01 -1.30 11.41
N LYS A 38 13.57 -2.50 11.05
CA LYS A 38 12.88 -2.74 9.77
C LYS A 38 11.61 -1.92 9.66
N GLU A 39 11.31 -1.49 8.45
CA GLU A 39 10.07 -0.78 8.08
C GLU A 39 9.83 0.51 8.89
N ALA A 40 10.88 1.06 9.49
CA ALA A 40 10.82 2.35 10.16
C ALA A 40 10.78 3.49 9.13
N PHE A 41 10.09 4.58 9.49
CA PHE A 41 10.13 5.81 8.72
C PHE A 41 10.14 7.04 9.61
N GLN A 42 10.65 8.13 9.07
CA GLN A 42 10.60 9.46 9.64
C GLN A 42 10.05 10.45 8.62
N LEU A 43 9.13 11.29 9.04
CA LEU A 43 8.80 12.56 8.39
C LEU A 43 9.44 13.67 9.22
N LYS A 44 10.16 14.57 8.57
CA LYS A 44 10.78 15.72 9.24
C LYS A 44 10.68 16.94 8.33
N VAL A 45 10.22 18.07 8.88
CA VAL A 45 10.25 19.36 8.19
C VAL A 45 11.45 20.16 8.69
N SER A 46 12.31 20.55 7.78
CA SER A 46 13.47 21.43 8.04
C SER A 46 13.73 22.29 6.79
N ASP A 47 14.04 23.54 6.99
CA ASP A 47 14.38 24.49 5.90
C ASP A 47 13.29 24.52 4.81
N ASP A 48 12.04 24.54 5.22
CA ASP A 48 10.84 24.53 4.37
C ASP A 48 10.71 23.33 3.42
N GLN A 49 11.45 22.24 3.71
CA GLN A 49 11.36 20.99 2.99
C GLN A 49 10.86 19.87 3.90
N LEU A 50 10.06 18.95 3.33
CA LEU A 50 9.62 17.73 4.00
C LEU A 50 10.53 16.56 3.59
N TYR A 51 11.26 16.04 4.56
CA TYR A 51 12.09 14.84 4.39
C TYR A 51 11.29 13.61 4.79
N VAL A 52 11.22 12.64 3.88
CA VAL A 52 10.68 11.30 4.10
C VAL A 52 11.84 10.33 4.11
N THR A 53 12.19 9.81 5.25
CA THR A 53 13.31 8.85 5.38
C THR A 53 12.77 7.51 5.84
N GLY A 54 13.06 6.44 5.10
CA GLY A 54 12.72 5.07 5.50
C GLY A 54 13.95 4.21 5.71
N SER A 55 13.89 3.27 6.65
CA SER A 55 14.98 2.32 6.90
C SER A 55 15.19 1.33 5.76
N ASP A 56 14.11 1.02 5.05
CA ASP A 56 14.07 0.12 3.91
C ASP A 56 12.97 0.55 2.91
N ALA A 57 12.70 -0.26 1.92
CA ALA A 57 11.70 0.06 0.89
C ALA A 57 10.28 0.20 1.45
N HIS A 58 9.91 -0.64 2.43
CA HIS A 58 8.62 -0.55 3.11
C HIS A 58 8.55 0.71 3.99
N GLY A 59 9.59 0.99 4.76
CA GLY A 59 9.66 2.21 5.55
C GLY A 59 9.49 3.46 4.69
N VAL A 60 10.16 3.53 3.53
CA VAL A 60 9.96 4.61 2.56
C VAL A 60 8.51 4.66 2.07
N ALA A 61 7.93 3.53 1.70
CA ALA A 61 6.55 3.47 1.23
C ALA A 61 5.55 3.93 2.30
N TYR A 62 5.75 3.49 3.54
CA TYR A 62 4.90 3.90 4.67
C TYR A 62 5.03 5.39 5.00
N GLY A 63 6.25 5.94 4.93
CA GLY A 63 6.46 7.37 5.10
C GLY A 63 5.77 8.21 4.02
N ILE A 64 5.83 7.77 2.76
CA ILE A 64 5.12 8.40 1.65
C ILE A 64 3.60 8.37 1.88
N LEU A 65 3.05 7.21 2.26
CA LEU A 65 1.61 7.05 2.48
C LEU A 65 1.12 7.68 3.80
N GLU A 66 2.03 7.96 4.73
CA GLU A 66 1.71 8.81 5.89
C GLU A 66 1.38 10.24 5.46
N ILE A 67 2.01 10.78 4.41
CA ILE A 67 1.61 12.08 3.84
C ILE A 67 0.17 11.99 3.32
N SER A 68 -0.18 10.93 2.60
CA SER A 68 -1.56 10.68 2.15
C SER A 68 -2.56 10.73 3.30
N ARG A 69 -2.24 10.07 4.41
CA ARG A 69 -3.07 10.10 5.63
C ARG A 69 -3.17 11.52 6.22
N LEU A 70 -2.08 12.26 6.29
CA LEU A 70 -2.05 13.61 6.84
C LEU A 70 -2.86 14.61 6.01
N ILE A 71 -2.87 14.48 4.69
CA ILE A 71 -3.74 15.30 3.82
C ILE A 71 -5.21 14.89 3.86
N GLY A 72 -5.52 13.75 4.52
CA GLY A 72 -6.89 13.32 4.79
C GLY A 72 -7.42 12.22 3.85
N VAL A 73 -6.55 11.49 3.18
CA VAL A 73 -6.96 10.32 2.38
C VAL A 73 -7.13 9.11 3.29
N SER A 74 -8.31 8.51 3.25
CA SER A 74 -8.61 7.26 3.94
C SER A 74 -7.87 6.08 3.29
N PRO A 75 -7.38 5.10 4.06
CA PRO A 75 -6.95 3.83 3.48
C PRO A 75 -8.03 3.14 2.65
N TRP A 76 -9.29 3.37 2.99
CA TRP A 76 -10.48 2.79 2.36
C TRP A 76 -11.05 3.61 1.20
N GLU A 77 -10.30 4.60 0.70
CA GLU A 77 -10.79 5.53 -0.34
C GLU A 77 -11.37 4.77 -1.55
N TRP A 78 -10.69 3.74 -2.02
CA TRP A 78 -11.13 2.94 -3.16
C TRP A 78 -12.11 1.82 -2.77
N TRP A 79 -11.83 1.07 -1.69
CA TRP A 79 -12.62 -0.10 -1.30
C TRP A 79 -13.98 0.23 -0.70
N ALA A 80 -14.13 1.39 -0.10
CA ALA A 80 -15.37 1.82 0.54
C ALA A 80 -15.87 3.17 0.00
N ASP A 81 -15.39 3.59 -1.18
CA ASP A 81 -15.77 4.85 -1.84
C ASP A 81 -15.67 6.07 -0.90
N VAL A 82 -14.66 6.08 -0.02
CA VAL A 82 -14.44 7.17 0.93
C VAL A 82 -13.71 8.31 0.22
N MET A 83 -14.48 9.13 -0.49
CA MET A 83 -13.92 10.27 -1.22
C MET A 83 -13.24 11.26 -0.27
N PRO A 84 -11.96 11.62 -0.52
CA PRO A 84 -11.29 12.60 0.31
C PRO A 84 -11.90 14.00 0.14
N LEU A 85 -11.95 14.76 1.23
CA LEU A 85 -12.40 16.13 1.20
C LEU A 85 -11.37 17.02 0.46
N LYS A 86 -11.87 17.86 -0.44
CA LYS A 86 -11.05 18.88 -1.10
C LYS A 86 -10.54 19.89 -0.09
N ARG A 87 -9.28 20.28 -0.25
CA ARG A 87 -8.63 21.32 0.55
C ARG A 87 -7.95 22.33 -0.37
N SER A 88 -7.93 23.58 0.05
CA SER A 88 -7.21 24.65 -0.66
C SER A 88 -5.71 24.61 -0.43
N SER A 89 -5.27 24.07 0.71
CA SER A 89 -3.85 23.97 1.07
C SER A 89 -3.62 22.89 2.12
N PHE A 90 -2.36 22.49 2.24
CA PHE A 90 -1.86 21.64 3.32
C PHE A 90 -0.49 22.15 3.73
N SER A 91 -0.22 22.24 5.02
CA SER A 91 1.07 22.66 5.55
C SER A 91 1.44 21.85 6.79
N LEU A 92 2.72 21.67 7.00
CA LEU A 92 3.31 21.15 8.21
C LEU A 92 4.25 22.22 8.78
N ALA A 93 4.22 22.41 10.10
CA ALA A 93 5.07 23.40 10.75
C ALA A 93 6.57 23.03 10.59
N ASN A 94 7.43 24.03 10.48
CA ASN A 94 8.87 23.81 10.55
C ASN A 94 9.23 23.18 11.91
N GLY A 95 10.11 22.18 11.90
CA GLY A 95 10.43 21.40 13.08
C GLY A 95 9.46 20.22 13.35
N TYR A 96 8.43 20.01 12.49
CA TYR A 96 7.60 18.80 12.60
C TYR A 96 8.45 17.53 12.47
N VAL A 97 8.23 16.58 13.39
CA VAL A 97 8.86 15.26 13.35
C VAL A 97 7.82 14.19 13.64
N ASN A 98 7.77 13.18 12.80
CA ASN A 98 6.97 11.98 13.02
C ASN A 98 7.84 10.75 12.70
N LEU A 99 8.22 10.01 13.74
CA LEU A 99 9.11 8.87 13.66
C LEU A 99 8.36 7.63 14.13
N GLN A 100 8.26 6.62 13.28
CA GLN A 100 7.50 5.42 13.57
C GLN A 100 8.22 4.15 13.07
N ALA A 101 7.98 3.05 13.79
CA ALA A 101 8.38 1.71 13.39
C ALA A 101 7.35 0.70 13.90
N PRO A 102 7.12 -0.40 13.19
CA PRO A 102 6.21 -1.43 13.63
C PRO A 102 6.73 -2.15 14.88
N SER A 103 5.82 -2.58 15.75
CA SER A 103 6.13 -3.38 16.94
C SER A 103 6.23 -4.87 16.65
N VAL A 104 5.61 -5.34 15.55
CA VAL A 104 5.63 -6.73 15.08
C VAL A 104 6.07 -6.79 13.63
N GLU A 105 6.82 -7.83 13.27
CA GLU A 105 7.41 -7.96 11.94
C GLU A 105 6.36 -8.23 10.87
N PHE A 106 5.46 -9.20 11.08
CA PHE A 106 4.43 -9.57 10.10
C PHE A 106 3.07 -9.05 10.52
N ARG A 107 2.43 -8.30 9.62
CA ARG A 107 1.13 -7.68 9.82
C ARG A 107 0.33 -7.85 8.54
N GLY A 108 -0.81 -8.49 8.62
CA GLY A 108 -1.51 -8.82 7.38
C GLY A 108 -2.96 -9.18 7.56
N ILE A 109 -3.51 -9.64 6.46
CA ILE A 109 -4.88 -10.11 6.36
C ILE A 109 -4.92 -11.49 5.72
N PHE A 110 -5.92 -12.25 6.09
CA PHE A 110 -6.36 -13.45 5.41
C PHE A 110 -7.67 -13.15 4.68
N ILE A 111 -7.71 -13.39 3.37
CA ILE A 111 -8.95 -13.33 2.61
C ILE A 111 -9.45 -14.75 2.44
N ASN A 112 -10.44 -15.10 3.26
CA ASN A 112 -11.15 -16.37 3.17
C ASN A 112 -12.38 -16.17 2.29
N ASP A 113 -12.17 -16.19 0.98
CA ASP A 113 -13.25 -16.06 0.01
C ASP A 113 -13.89 -17.41 -0.26
N GLU A 114 -15.13 -17.56 0.15
CA GLU A 114 -15.93 -18.77 0.00
C GLU A 114 -16.97 -18.62 -1.12
N ASP A 115 -16.55 -18.15 -2.30
CA ASP A 115 -17.31 -18.10 -3.57
C ASP A 115 -18.37 -16.99 -3.66
N TRP A 116 -18.57 -16.19 -2.64
CA TRP A 116 -19.72 -15.30 -2.58
C TRP A 116 -19.39 -13.81 -2.74
N GLY A 117 -18.14 -13.45 -2.59
CA GLY A 117 -17.72 -12.06 -2.51
C GLY A 117 -16.63 -11.68 -3.50
N LEU A 118 -15.39 -11.64 -3.03
CA LEU A 118 -14.27 -11.07 -3.76
C LEU A 118 -13.95 -11.84 -5.05
N MET A 119 -13.97 -13.17 -5.03
CA MET A 119 -13.61 -13.97 -6.20
C MET A 119 -14.59 -13.79 -7.35
N PRO A 120 -15.92 -13.97 -7.18
CA PRO A 120 -16.84 -13.75 -8.29
C PRO A 120 -16.87 -12.28 -8.75
N TRP A 121 -16.78 -11.32 -7.82
CA TRP A 121 -16.68 -9.90 -8.18
C TRP A 121 -15.41 -9.61 -8.99
N SER A 122 -14.26 -10.12 -8.57
CA SER A 122 -12.99 -9.95 -9.28
C SER A 122 -13.07 -10.47 -10.70
N SER A 123 -13.44 -11.74 -10.86
CA SER A 123 -13.40 -12.44 -12.15
C SER A 123 -14.55 -12.07 -13.10
N LEU A 124 -15.70 -11.62 -12.59
CA LEU A 124 -16.86 -11.29 -13.42
C LEU A 124 -16.99 -9.78 -13.72
N HIS A 125 -16.52 -8.92 -12.83
CA HIS A 125 -16.74 -7.48 -12.93
C HIS A 125 -15.46 -6.67 -13.03
N TYR A 126 -14.48 -6.94 -12.19
CA TYR A 126 -13.28 -6.10 -12.12
C TYR A 126 -12.17 -6.53 -13.09
N GLU A 127 -11.97 -7.86 -13.23
CA GLU A 127 -11.00 -8.45 -14.17
C GLU A 127 -11.66 -9.54 -15.04
N PRO A 128 -12.65 -9.22 -15.88
CA PRO A 128 -13.43 -10.21 -16.63
C PRO A 128 -12.62 -10.98 -17.70
N TRP A 129 -11.38 -10.58 -17.97
CA TRP A 129 -10.46 -11.28 -18.87
C TRP A 129 -9.86 -12.56 -18.23
N HIS A 130 -9.95 -12.70 -16.92
CA HIS A 130 -9.64 -13.94 -16.24
C HIS A 130 -10.82 -14.89 -16.30
N LYS A 131 -10.50 -16.19 -16.34
CA LYS A 131 -11.54 -17.21 -16.20
C LYS A 131 -12.21 -17.07 -14.83
N PRO A 132 -13.51 -17.41 -14.72
CA PRO A 132 -14.18 -17.49 -13.42
C PRO A 132 -13.38 -18.33 -12.41
N GLY A 133 -13.49 -17.99 -11.16
CA GLY A 133 -12.75 -18.69 -10.09
C GLY A 133 -11.34 -18.14 -9.83
N ARG A 134 -11.05 -16.89 -10.20
CA ARG A 134 -9.73 -16.28 -10.00
C ARG A 134 -9.82 -14.90 -9.36
N ILE A 135 -8.89 -14.64 -8.47
CA ILE A 135 -8.57 -13.28 -8.00
C ILE A 135 -7.28 -12.88 -8.71
N GLY A 136 -7.40 -11.96 -9.68
CA GLY A 136 -6.32 -11.60 -10.58
C GLY A 136 -5.40 -10.51 -10.03
N PRO A 137 -4.33 -10.18 -10.80
CA PRO A 137 -3.31 -9.23 -10.37
C PRO A 137 -3.82 -7.81 -10.17
N LYS A 138 -4.85 -7.36 -10.90
CA LYS A 138 -5.43 -6.03 -10.67
C LYS A 138 -6.14 -5.95 -9.33
N THR A 139 -6.90 -6.99 -8.97
CA THR A 139 -7.58 -7.08 -7.68
C THR A 139 -6.55 -7.15 -6.55
N ASN A 140 -5.54 -8.00 -6.69
CA ASN A 140 -4.46 -8.09 -5.71
C ASN A 140 -3.68 -6.77 -5.57
N ALA A 141 -3.44 -6.04 -6.66
CA ALA A 141 -2.84 -4.71 -6.59
C ALA A 141 -3.66 -3.75 -5.70
N ARG A 142 -4.98 -3.74 -5.81
CA ARG A 142 -5.86 -2.93 -4.94
C ARG A 142 -5.83 -3.37 -3.48
N ILE A 143 -5.77 -4.68 -3.25
CA ILE A 143 -5.58 -5.21 -1.89
C ILE A 143 -4.24 -4.74 -1.32
N PHE A 144 -3.18 -4.83 -2.09
CA PHE A 144 -1.82 -4.44 -1.65
C PHE A 144 -1.68 -2.92 -1.46
N GLU A 145 -2.36 -2.10 -2.25
CA GLU A 145 -2.47 -0.66 -2.01
C GLU A 145 -3.11 -0.37 -0.65
N LEU A 146 -4.24 -1.02 -0.33
CA LEU A 146 -4.88 -0.91 0.98
C LEU A 146 -3.94 -1.36 2.10
N MET A 147 -3.27 -2.50 1.92
CA MET A 147 -2.33 -3.03 2.89
C MET A 147 -1.18 -2.06 3.18
N LEU A 148 -0.57 -1.48 2.15
CA LEU A 148 0.48 -0.49 2.33
C LEU A 148 -0.01 0.76 3.05
N ARG A 149 -1.22 1.25 2.76
CA ARG A 149 -1.85 2.38 3.47
C ARG A 149 -2.07 2.05 4.96
N LEU A 150 -2.37 0.79 5.28
CA LEU A 150 -2.53 0.27 6.64
C LEU A 150 -1.21 -0.20 7.28
N ARG A 151 -0.09 -0.10 6.55
CA ARG A 151 1.24 -0.58 6.98
C ARG A 151 1.29 -2.08 7.25
N ALA A 152 0.51 -2.83 6.48
CA ALA A 152 0.55 -4.28 6.45
C ALA A 152 1.53 -4.75 5.37
N ASN A 153 2.10 -5.94 5.57
CA ASN A 153 3.12 -6.51 4.69
C ASN A 153 2.89 -8.00 4.37
N THR A 154 1.88 -8.64 4.97
CA THR A 154 1.65 -10.07 4.84
C THR A 154 0.21 -10.34 4.37
N TYR A 155 0.08 -11.19 3.38
CA TYR A 155 -1.20 -11.55 2.79
C TYR A 155 -1.35 -13.07 2.70
N TRP A 156 -2.46 -13.59 3.19
CA TRP A 156 -2.91 -14.95 2.96
C TRP A 156 -4.07 -14.90 1.97
N PRO A 157 -3.86 -15.36 0.73
CA PRO A 157 -4.90 -15.33 -0.30
C PRO A 157 -6.01 -16.36 -0.05
N ALA A 158 -7.11 -16.18 -0.77
CA ALA A 158 -8.19 -17.16 -0.82
C ALA A 158 -7.67 -18.50 -1.35
N MET A 159 -8.13 -19.61 -0.76
CA MET A 159 -7.64 -20.95 -1.04
C MET A 159 -8.75 -21.99 -1.17
N HIS A 160 -10.02 -21.57 -1.23
CA HIS A 160 -11.14 -22.48 -1.44
C HIS A 160 -11.05 -23.14 -2.83
N GLU A 161 -11.53 -24.37 -2.98
CA GLU A 161 -11.41 -25.17 -4.23
C GLU A 161 -11.92 -24.46 -5.49
N CYS A 162 -12.89 -23.56 -5.35
CA CYS A 162 -13.42 -22.77 -6.46
C CYS A 162 -12.50 -21.61 -6.88
N THR A 163 -11.54 -21.22 -6.03
CA THR A 163 -10.58 -20.14 -6.30
C THR A 163 -9.26 -20.75 -6.70
N GLN A 164 -8.79 -20.40 -7.92
CA GLN A 164 -7.47 -20.85 -8.36
C GLN A 164 -6.40 -20.34 -7.41
N PRO A 165 -5.42 -21.18 -7.01
CA PRO A 165 -4.33 -20.81 -6.15
C PRO A 165 -3.59 -19.54 -6.63
N PHE A 166 -3.18 -18.72 -5.68
CA PHE A 166 -2.56 -17.41 -5.94
C PHE A 166 -1.39 -17.49 -6.93
N PHE A 167 -0.46 -18.42 -6.72
CA PHE A 167 0.74 -18.57 -7.55
C PHE A 167 0.50 -19.21 -8.91
N LEU A 168 -0.66 -19.87 -9.12
CA LEU A 168 -1.06 -20.40 -10.42
C LEU A 168 -1.81 -19.36 -11.27
N THR A 169 -2.19 -18.22 -10.69
CA THR A 169 -2.81 -17.11 -11.42
C THR A 169 -1.73 -16.18 -11.94
N GLN A 170 -1.60 -16.13 -13.28
CA GLN A 170 -0.59 -15.33 -13.95
C GLN A 170 -0.66 -13.85 -13.52
N GLY A 171 0.49 -13.28 -13.18
CA GLY A 171 0.64 -11.88 -12.77
C GLY A 171 0.51 -11.64 -11.25
N ASN A 172 -0.01 -12.58 -10.48
CA ASN A 172 -0.17 -12.40 -9.03
C ASN A 172 1.19 -12.34 -8.31
N ARG A 173 2.12 -13.22 -8.69
CA ARG A 173 3.47 -13.22 -8.13
C ARG A 173 4.17 -11.89 -8.37
N GLU A 174 4.15 -11.43 -9.61
CA GLU A 174 4.81 -10.20 -10.04
C GLU A 174 4.24 -8.97 -9.31
N VAL A 175 2.93 -8.92 -9.09
CA VAL A 175 2.34 -7.83 -8.33
C VAL A 175 2.69 -7.90 -6.85
N ALA A 176 2.77 -9.08 -6.24
CA ALA A 176 3.23 -9.22 -4.87
C ALA A 176 4.69 -8.76 -4.71
N GLU A 177 5.57 -9.13 -5.61
CA GLU A 177 6.96 -8.67 -5.65
C GLU A 177 7.05 -7.15 -5.81
N GLN A 178 6.24 -6.56 -6.71
CA GLN A 178 6.20 -5.11 -6.95
C GLN A 178 5.78 -4.32 -5.71
N TYR A 179 4.84 -4.83 -4.92
CA TYR A 179 4.37 -4.19 -3.69
C TYR A 179 5.15 -4.62 -2.45
N GLY A 180 6.04 -5.61 -2.56
CA GLY A 180 6.83 -6.14 -1.47
C GLY A 180 6.01 -6.93 -0.44
N ILE A 181 4.89 -7.53 -0.84
CA ILE A 181 4.00 -8.25 0.07
C ILE A 181 4.47 -9.69 0.23
N TYR A 182 4.62 -10.12 1.48
CA TYR A 182 4.87 -11.51 1.83
C TYR A 182 3.60 -12.33 1.67
N ILE A 183 3.65 -13.34 0.82
CA ILE A 183 2.54 -14.24 0.61
C ILE A 183 2.72 -15.45 1.52
N GLY A 184 1.73 -15.67 2.38
CA GLY A 184 1.61 -16.88 3.19
C GLY A 184 0.43 -17.72 2.73
N GLY A 185 0.15 -18.77 3.48
CA GLY A 185 -0.98 -19.65 3.23
C GLY A 185 -1.51 -20.24 4.52
N SER A 186 -2.69 -20.81 4.44
CA SER A 186 -3.29 -21.56 5.54
C SER A 186 -3.84 -22.89 5.04
N HIS A 187 -4.22 -23.77 5.95
CA HIS A 187 -4.82 -25.07 5.66
C HIS A 187 -4.02 -25.89 4.61
N CYS A 188 -4.66 -26.24 3.49
CA CYS A 188 -4.06 -27.09 2.46
C CYS A 188 -3.24 -26.34 1.41
N GLU A 189 -3.33 -25.01 1.34
CA GLU A 189 -2.65 -24.23 0.28
C GLU A 189 -1.13 -24.41 0.26
N PRO A 190 -0.41 -24.54 1.38
CA PRO A 190 1.01 -24.82 1.35
C PRO A 190 1.40 -26.15 0.69
N MET A 191 0.42 -27.00 0.45
CA MET A 191 0.57 -28.33 -0.17
C MET A 191 0.09 -28.36 -1.62
N ALA A 192 -0.46 -27.27 -2.12
CA ALA A 192 -1.03 -27.17 -3.47
C ALA A 192 0.01 -26.69 -4.50
#